data_6618d65efe421ed4cfa0c5050dcb3861
#
_entry.id   6618d65efe421ed4cfa0c5050dcb3861
#
_cell.length_a   1.000
_cell.length_b   1.000
_cell.length_c   1.000
_cell.angle_alpha   90.00
_cell.angle_beta   90.00
_cell.angle_gamma   90.00
#
_symmetry.space_group_name_H-M   'P 1'
#
loop_
_entity.id
_entity.type
_entity.pdbx_description
1 polymer ?
#
loop_
_entity_poly.entity_id
_entity_poly.type
_entity_poly.pdbx_seq_one_letter_code
_entity_poly.pdbx_strand_id
1 'polypeptide(L)'
;MNVYQALIPLLFFFQAPAATTQSPPDAAPDWDQRPRIEKLGRDVALLKPIFDQIQPGSWTVDGGSEAYRKQHKACVDGLSNVRNALARWSAQPDRLSLMLETLVRIESLDQQAISLSQGVRRYQNPAIADLLDSILGSLSGGLEWLRSQSLEMAQQREKELDVAQKEAQRCRTQILQPRPRN
;
A
#
# COMPACT_ATOMS: atom_id res chain seq x y z
N MET A 1 33.97 -60.04 -54.33
CA MET A 1 33.32 -58.77 -54.68
C MET A 1 32.49 -58.33 -53.45
N ASN A 2 33.10 -57.62 -52.55
CA ASN A 2 32.47 -57.18 -51.30
C ASN A 2 32.60 -55.69 -51.25
N VAL A 3 31.41 -54.99 -51.26
CA VAL A 3 31.29 -53.61 -51.14
C VAL A 3 30.89 -53.31 -49.67
N TYR A 4 31.84 -52.82 -48.88
CA TYR A 4 31.55 -52.33 -47.52
C TYR A 4 31.11 -50.86 -47.60
N GLN A 5 29.84 -50.67 -47.35
CA GLN A 5 29.23 -49.29 -47.14
C GLN A 5 29.50 -48.81 -45.72
N ALA A 6 30.34 -47.80 -45.57
CA ALA A 6 30.63 -47.15 -44.31
C ALA A 6 29.52 -46.21 -43.97
N LEU A 7 28.74 -46.45 -42.89
CA LEU A 7 27.75 -45.61 -42.27
C LEU A 7 28.49 -44.62 -41.34
N ILE A 8 28.48 -43.37 -41.69
CA ILE A 8 28.92 -42.24 -40.81
C ILE A 8 27.70 -41.78 -40.00
N PRO A 9 27.71 -41.86 -38.66
CA PRO A 9 26.65 -41.26 -37.87
C PRO A 9 26.83 -39.74 -37.77
N LEU A 10 25.87 -39.01 -38.30
CA LEU A 10 25.76 -37.56 -38.21
C LEU A 10 25.30 -37.19 -36.79
N LEU A 11 26.22 -36.76 -35.93
CA LEU A 11 25.93 -36.21 -34.61
C LEU A 11 25.33 -34.81 -34.78
N PHE A 12 24.01 -34.72 -34.68
CA PHE A 12 23.30 -33.44 -34.52
C PHE A 12 23.55 -32.92 -33.11
N PHE A 13 24.40 -31.91 -32.99
CA PHE A 13 24.50 -31.08 -31.81
C PHE A 13 23.23 -30.22 -31.70
N PHE A 14 22.30 -30.62 -30.85
CA PHE A 14 21.19 -29.80 -30.43
C PHE A 14 21.73 -28.73 -29.47
N GLN A 15 22.07 -27.56 -29.99
CA GLN A 15 22.29 -26.37 -29.19
C GLN A 15 20.93 -25.85 -28.72
N ALA A 16 20.60 -26.11 -27.46
CA ALA A 16 19.48 -25.44 -26.78
C ALA A 16 19.78 -23.93 -26.70
N PRO A 17 18.87 -23.05 -27.16
CA PRO A 17 19.05 -21.64 -26.94
C PRO A 17 18.95 -21.36 -25.42
N ALA A 18 20.01 -20.78 -24.85
CA ALA A 18 19.98 -20.24 -23.51
C ALA A 18 18.86 -19.16 -23.47
N ALA A 19 17.77 -19.48 -22.79
CA ALA A 19 16.74 -18.50 -22.50
C ALA A 19 17.35 -17.46 -21.55
N THR A 20 17.83 -16.36 -22.10
CA THR A 20 18.12 -15.14 -21.37
C THR A 20 16.79 -14.64 -20.80
N THR A 21 16.56 -14.91 -19.53
CA THR A 21 15.49 -14.32 -18.74
C THR A 21 15.84 -12.83 -18.62
N GLN A 22 15.51 -12.04 -19.64
CA GLN A 22 15.49 -10.59 -19.54
C GLN A 22 14.30 -10.25 -18.64
N SER A 23 14.60 -9.86 -17.39
CA SER A 23 13.64 -9.14 -16.57
C SER A 23 13.15 -7.93 -17.35
N PRO A 24 11.84 -7.63 -17.37
CA PRO A 24 11.34 -6.45 -18.07
C PRO A 24 12.06 -5.20 -17.53
N PRO A 25 12.50 -4.27 -18.41
CA PRO A 25 13.36 -3.14 -18.06
C PRO A 25 12.71 -2.07 -17.16
N ASP A 26 11.45 -2.25 -16.75
CA ASP A 26 10.67 -1.27 -15.98
C ASP A 26 10.12 -1.79 -14.64
N ALA A 27 10.59 -2.92 -14.14
CA ALA A 27 10.24 -3.33 -12.78
C ALA A 27 11.00 -2.43 -11.80
N ALA A 28 10.31 -1.47 -11.17
CA ALA A 28 10.86 -0.70 -10.06
C ALA A 28 11.48 -1.66 -9.03
N PRO A 29 12.65 -1.34 -8.47
CA PRO A 29 13.28 -2.18 -7.48
C PRO A 29 12.30 -2.48 -6.33
N ASP A 30 12.37 -3.67 -5.77
CA ASP A 30 11.44 -4.16 -4.73
C ASP A 30 11.40 -3.28 -3.47
N TRP A 31 12.45 -2.45 -3.27
CA TRP A 31 12.52 -1.46 -2.20
C TRP A 31 11.80 -0.13 -2.53
N ASP A 32 11.45 0.16 -3.81
CA ASP A 32 10.75 1.38 -4.15
C ASP A 32 9.24 1.24 -3.89
N GLN A 33 8.77 1.86 -2.83
CA GLN A 33 7.36 1.84 -2.43
C GLN A 33 6.47 2.79 -3.25
N ARG A 34 7.06 3.71 -4.03
CA ARG A 34 6.32 4.75 -4.76
C ARG A 34 5.23 4.20 -5.70
N PRO A 35 5.49 3.16 -6.53
CA PRO A 35 4.44 2.62 -7.40
C PRO A 35 3.23 2.08 -6.62
N ARG A 36 3.45 1.52 -5.42
CA ARG A 36 2.38 1.02 -4.55
C ARG A 36 1.61 2.16 -3.89
N ILE A 37 2.30 3.23 -3.48
CA ILE A 37 1.69 4.46 -2.96
C ILE A 37 0.81 5.11 -4.03
N GLU A 38 1.30 5.21 -5.26
CA GLU A 38 0.56 5.76 -6.39
C GLU A 38 -0.67 4.91 -6.74
N LYS A 39 -0.52 3.57 -6.72
CA LYS A 39 -1.67 2.67 -6.92
C LYS A 39 -2.73 2.91 -5.86
N LEU A 40 -2.34 2.96 -4.58
CA LEU A 40 -3.26 3.23 -3.48
C LEU A 40 -3.95 4.60 -3.64
N GLY A 41 -3.21 5.61 -4.10
CA GLY A 41 -3.75 6.93 -4.41
C GLY A 41 -4.80 6.91 -5.52
N ARG A 42 -4.58 6.12 -6.58
CA ARG A 42 -5.57 5.91 -7.65
C ARG A 42 -6.81 5.21 -7.14
N ASP A 43 -6.64 4.15 -6.36
CA ASP A 43 -7.77 3.37 -5.81
C ASP A 43 -8.62 4.25 -4.87
N VAL A 44 -7.99 5.05 -4.02
CA VAL A 44 -8.68 6.04 -3.15
C VAL A 44 -9.41 7.11 -3.97
N ALA A 45 -8.83 7.56 -5.09
CA ALA A 45 -9.44 8.60 -5.93
C ALA A 45 -10.77 8.15 -6.57
N LEU A 46 -10.99 6.83 -6.74
CA LEU A 46 -12.24 6.28 -7.25
C LEU A 46 -13.45 6.52 -6.32
N LEU A 47 -13.20 6.78 -5.02
CA LEU A 47 -14.27 7.08 -4.07
C LEU A 47 -14.94 8.44 -4.33
N LYS A 48 -14.19 9.41 -4.89
CA LYS A 48 -14.72 10.77 -5.08
C LYS A 48 -15.99 10.82 -5.93
N PRO A 49 -16.03 10.27 -7.16
CA PRO A 49 -17.22 10.33 -7.99
C PRO A 49 -18.42 9.58 -7.39
N ILE A 50 -18.18 8.61 -6.50
CA ILE A 50 -19.25 7.91 -5.79
C ILE A 50 -19.81 8.78 -4.67
N PHE A 51 -18.96 9.38 -3.85
CA PHE A 51 -19.41 10.30 -2.80
C PHE A 51 -20.16 11.51 -3.37
N ASP A 52 -19.75 12.02 -4.54
CA ASP A 52 -20.45 13.13 -5.21
C ASP A 52 -21.88 12.76 -5.68
N GLN A 53 -22.18 11.47 -5.86
CA GLN A 53 -23.51 10.98 -6.24
C GLN A 53 -24.43 10.70 -5.05
N ILE A 54 -23.88 10.63 -3.84
CA ILE A 54 -24.65 10.33 -2.63
C ILE A 54 -25.36 11.59 -2.12
N GLN A 55 -26.69 11.51 -1.95
CA GLN A 55 -27.55 12.65 -1.58
C GLN A 55 -28.32 12.39 -0.28
N PRO A 56 -27.65 12.33 0.88
CA PRO A 56 -28.30 11.97 2.14
C PRO A 56 -29.31 13.00 2.63
N GLY A 57 -29.36 14.18 2.03
CA GLY A 57 -30.33 15.22 2.36
C GLY A 57 -31.78 14.82 2.01
N SER A 58 -31.99 13.98 0.99
CA SER A 58 -33.32 13.49 0.61
C SER A 58 -33.80 12.31 1.48
N TRP A 59 -32.91 11.62 2.18
CA TRP A 59 -33.25 10.39 2.92
C TRP A 59 -34.11 10.62 4.16
N THR A 60 -34.12 11.84 4.71
CA THR A 60 -34.95 12.18 5.87
C THR A 60 -36.45 12.09 5.57
N VAL A 61 -36.85 12.29 4.31
CA VAL A 61 -38.25 12.13 3.85
C VAL A 61 -38.68 10.66 3.95
N ASP A 62 -37.75 9.73 3.71
CA ASP A 62 -37.96 8.29 3.77
C ASP A 62 -37.62 7.67 5.14
N GLY A 63 -37.51 8.50 6.17
CA GLY A 63 -37.24 8.07 7.55
C GLY A 63 -35.74 7.84 7.85
N GLY A 64 -34.84 8.29 6.96
CA GLY A 64 -33.39 8.25 7.20
C GLY A 64 -32.96 9.26 8.27
N SER A 65 -31.97 8.90 9.07
CA SER A 65 -31.44 9.76 10.12
C SER A 65 -30.59 10.90 9.56
N GLU A 66 -30.69 12.08 10.16
CA GLU A 66 -29.79 13.22 9.92
C GLU A 66 -28.30 12.87 10.13
N ALA A 67 -28.00 11.81 10.87
CA ALA A 67 -26.64 11.33 11.06
C ALA A 67 -25.93 10.98 9.73
N TYR A 68 -26.69 10.52 8.71
CA TYR A 68 -26.14 10.21 7.40
C TYR A 68 -25.58 11.43 6.66
N ARG A 69 -26.15 12.62 6.85
CA ARG A 69 -25.59 13.88 6.29
C ARG A 69 -24.23 14.20 6.89
N LYS A 70 -24.11 14.04 8.22
CA LYS A 70 -22.84 14.26 8.93
C LYS A 70 -21.81 13.21 8.50
N GLN A 71 -22.24 11.97 8.37
CA GLN A 71 -21.37 10.85 7.94
C GLN A 71 -20.87 11.03 6.51
N HIS A 72 -21.76 11.39 5.57
CA HIS A 72 -21.36 11.72 4.20
C HIS A 72 -20.32 12.85 4.16
N LYS A 73 -20.58 13.97 4.91
CA LYS A 73 -19.62 15.04 5.02
C LYS A 73 -18.27 14.55 5.58
N ALA A 74 -18.29 13.71 6.61
CA ALA A 74 -17.09 13.13 7.19
C ALA A 74 -16.32 12.25 6.18
N CYS A 75 -17.01 11.48 5.31
CA CYS A 75 -16.39 10.72 4.24
C CYS A 75 -15.72 11.65 3.20
N VAL A 76 -16.37 12.73 2.80
CA VAL A 76 -15.80 13.70 1.84
C VAL A 76 -14.57 14.40 2.43
N ASP A 77 -14.65 14.87 3.66
CA ASP A 77 -13.54 15.48 4.39
C ASP A 77 -12.41 14.46 4.62
N GLY A 78 -12.75 13.21 4.99
CA GLY A 78 -11.84 12.10 5.18
C GLY A 78 -11.07 11.76 3.90
N LEU A 79 -11.76 11.72 2.75
CA LEU A 79 -11.13 11.50 1.45
C LEU A 79 -10.08 12.57 1.14
N SER A 80 -10.39 13.84 1.41
CA SER A 80 -9.43 14.94 1.24
C SER A 80 -8.21 14.77 2.15
N ASN A 81 -8.44 14.39 3.42
CA ASN A 81 -7.37 14.16 4.39
C ASN A 81 -6.47 12.99 3.98
N VAL A 82 -7.05 11.88 3.47
CA VAL A 82 -6.29 10.73 2.94
C VAL A 82 -5.42 11.14 1.76
N ARG A 83 -5.98 11.89 0.80
CA ARG A 83 -5.20 12.37 -0.36
C ARG A 83 -4.02 13.24 0.05
N ASN A 84 -4.22 14.13 1.01
CA ASN A 84 -3.14 14.97 1.55
C ASN A 84 -2.08 14.15 2.28
N ALA A 85 -2.47 13.12 3.03
CA ALA A 85 -1.54 12.22 3.71
C ALA A 85 -0.72 11.40 2.70
N LEU A 86 -1.36 10.83 1.69
CA LEU A 86 -0.70 10.11 0.59
C LEU A 86 0.31 10.98 -0.16
N ALA A 87 -0.04 12.24 -0.46
CA ALA A 87 0.88 13.17 -1.13
C ALA A 87 2.13 13.46 -0.28
N ARG A 88 1.96 13.67 1.02
CA ARG A 88 3.10 13.88 1.93
C ARG A 88 3.96 12.63 2.07
N TRP A 89 3.35 11.46 2.17
CA TRP A 89 4.08 10.20 2.26
C TRP A 89 4.80 9.87 0.96
N SER A 90 4.19 10.07 -0.21
CA SER A 90 4.85 9.89 -1.51
C SER A 90 6.10 10.76 -1.68
N ALA A 91 6.09 11.97 -1.10
CA ALA A 91 7.27 12.85 -1.10
C ALA A 91 8.39 12.37 -0.16
N GLN A 92 8.06 11.61 0.88
CA GLN A 92 8.99 11.11 1.90
C GLN A 92 8.66 9.66 2.28
N PRO A 93 8.85 8.68 1.39
CA PRO A 93 8.39 7.31 1.56
C PRO A 93 9.03 6.57 2.75
N ASP A 94 10.25 6.97 3.15
CA ASP A 94 10.99 6.37 4.26
C ASP A 94 10.54 6.83 5.64
N ARG A 95 9.55 7.72 5.72
CA ARG A 95 9.05 8.24 6.99
C ARG A 95 7.91 7.40 7.54
N LEU A 96 8.23 6.55 8.50
CA LEU A 96 7.27 5.69 9.20
C LEU A 96 6.06 6.48 9.75
N SER A 97 6.28 7.68 10.30
CA SER A 97 5.20 8.50 10.85
C SER A 97 4.17 8.93 9.80
N LEU A 98 4.61 9.22 8.55
CA LEU A 98 3.70 9.57 7.45
C LEU A 98 2.96 8.33 6.93
N MET A 99 3.63 7.19 6.89
CA MET A 99 3.00 5.91 6.55
C MET A 99 1.90 5.56 7.56
N LEU A 100 2.19 5.61 8.85
CA LEU A 100 1.21 5.34 9.92
C LEU A 100 0.04 6.34 9.91
N GLU A 101 0.32 7.62 9.69
CA GLU A 101 -0.73 8.62 9.54
C GLU A 101 -1.66 8.28 8.37
N THR A 102 -1.07 7.88 7.25
CA THR A 102 -1.83 7.49 6.05
C THR A 102 -2.68 6.26 6.32
N LEU A 103 -2.11 5.23 6.97
CA LEU A 103 -2.84 4.02 7.37
C LEU A 103 -4.07 4.35 8.21
N VAL A 104 -3.89 5.08 9.31
CA VAL A 104 -4.98 5.44 10.23
C VAL A 104 -6.08 6.24 9.52
N ARG A 105 -5.71 7.16 8.61
CA ARG A 105 -6.69 7.96 7.85
C ARG A 105 -7.47 7.13 6.85
N ILE A 106 -6.83 6.18 6.14
CA ILE A 106 -7.54 5.30 5.21
C ILE A 106 -8.46 4.36 5.97
N GLU A 107 -8.02 3.78 7.09
CA GLU A 107 -8.86 2.92 7.94
C GLU A 107 -10.09 3.67 8.47
N SER A 108 -9.91 4.90 8.92
CA SER A 108 -11.02 5.74 9.37
C SER A 108 -12.01 6.03 8.24
N LEU A 109 -11.52 6.34 7.04
CA LEU A 109 -12.37 6.57 5.87
C LEU A 109 -13.14 5.30 5.47
N ASP A 110 -12.46 4.15 5.45
CA ASP A 110 -13.04 2.85 5.11
C ASP A 110 -14.21 2.51 6.04
N GLN A 111 -14.02 2.62 7.35
CA GLN A 111 -15.06 2.38 8.36
C GLN A 111 -16.28 3.30 8.17
N GLN A 112 -16.04 4.58 7.89
CA GLN A 112 -17.12 5.55 7.66
C GLN A 112 -17.86 5.25 6.35
N ALA A 113 -17.14 4.88 5.30
CA ALA A 113 -17.70 4.58 3.99
C ALA A 113 -18.54 3.29 4.01
N ILE A 114 -18.10 2.23 4.71
CA ILE A 114 -18.87 1.00 4.93
C ILE A 114 -20.23 1.32 5.58
N SER A 115 -20.23 2.14 6.64
CA SER A 115 -21.46 2.53 7.30
C SER A 115 -22.35 3.41 6.41
N LEU A 116 -21.77 4.30 5.61
CA LEU A 116 -22.50 5.12 4.64
C LEU A 116 -23.13 4.25 3.53
N SER A 117 -22.43 3.23 3.02
CA SER A 117 -22.91 2.29 2.01
C SER A 117 -24.23 1.63 2.41
N GLN A 118 -24.38 1.26 3.70
CA GLN A 118 -25.63 0.70 4.22
C GLN A 118 -26.79 1.70 4.10
N GLY A 119 -26.54 2.99 4.35
CA GLY A 119 -27.53 4.05 4.17
C GLY A 119 -27.89 4.25 2.70
N VAL A 120 -26.88 4.28 1.79
CA VAL A 120 -27.09 4.38 0.33
C VAL A 120 -27.95 3.22 -0.18
N ARG A 121 -27.67 2.00 0.25
CA ARG A 121 -28.40 0.79 -0.12
C ARG A 121 -29.87 0.86 0.28
N ARG A 122 -30.12 1.41 1.46
CA ARG A 122 -31.47 1.47 2.04
C ARG A 122 -32.31 2.62 1.51
N TYR A 123 -31.72 3.80 1.32
CA TYR A 123 -32.46 5.06 1.12
C TYR A 123 -32.25 5.71 -0.24
N GLN A 124 -31.28 5.24 -1.06
CA GLN A 124 -31.01 5.85 -2.35
C GLN A 124 -31.01 4.82 -3.49
N ASN A 125 -29.91 4.10 -3.68
CA ASN A 125 -29.76 3.16 -4.79
C ASN A 125 -28.80 2.03 -4.43
N PRO A 126 -29.26 0.77 -4.38
CA PRO A 126 -28.42 -0.38 -4.11
C PRO A 126 -27.20 -0.50 -5.07
N ALA A 127 -27.35 -0.12 -6.35
CA ALA A 127 -26.24 -0.20 -7.31
C ALA A 127 -25.08 0.77 -6.99
N ILE A 128 -25.39 1.95 -6.42
CA ILE A 128 -24.36 2.87 -5.94
C ILE A 128 -23.66 2.29 -4.71
N ALA A 129 -24.41 1.65 -3.82
CA ALA A 129 -23.82 0.96 -2.67
C ALA A 129 -22.93 -0.21 -3.10
N ASP A 130 -23.36 -1.04 -4.06
CA ASP A 130 -22.57 -2.14 -4.60
C ASP A 130 -21.26 -1.64 -5.24
N LEU A 131 -21.31 -0.52 -5.95
CA LEU A 131 -20.11 0.10 -6.53
C LEU A 131 -19.18 0.62 -5.44
N LEU A 132 -19.71 1.27 -4.40
CA LEU A 132 -18.93 1.73 -3.24
C LEU A 132 -18.26 0.55 -2.54
N ASP A 133 -19.01 -0.52 -2.25
CA ASP A 133 -18.50 -1.73 -1.61
C ASP A 133 -17.41 -2.41 -2.46
N SER A 134 -17.56 -2.42 -3.79
CA SER A 134 -16.54 -2.94 -4.71
C SER A 134 -15.23 -2.15 -4.64
N ILE A 135 -15.31 -0.81 -4.57
CA ILE A 135 -14.12 0.05 -4.45
C ILE A 135 -13.46 -0.17 -3.08
N LEU A 136 -14.23 -0.22 -1.99
CA LEU A 136 -13.70 -0.51 -0.65
C LEU A 136 -13.04 -1.89 -0.61
N GLY A 137 -13.64 -2.90 -1.24
CA GLY A 137 -13.04 -4.23 -1.40
C GLY A 137 -11.69 -4.18 -2.14
N SER A 138 -11.55 -3.34 -3.17
CA SER A 138 -10.28 -3.19 -3.89
C SER A 138 -9.20 -2.49 -3.04
N LEU A 139 -9.59 -1.63 -2.10
CA LEU A 139 -8.68 -0.97 -1.17
C LEU A 139 -8.14 -1.91 -0.08
N SER A 140 -8.85 -2.99 0.25
CA SER A 140 -8.48 -3.90 1.33
C SER A 140 -7.09 -4.50 1.16
N GLY A 141 -6.71 -4.90 -0.06
CA GLY A 141 -5.37 -5.40 -0.36
C GLY A 141 -4.26 -4.34 -0.18
N GLY A 142 -4.57 -3.08 -0.51
CA GLY A 142 -3.68 -1.95 -0.26
C GLY A 142 -3.51 -1.66 1.23
N LEU A 143 -4.58 -1.75 2.01
CA LEU A 143 -4.56 -1.59 3.46
C LEU A 143 -3.74 -2.70 4.14
N GLU A 144 -3.92 -3.96 3.73
CA GLU A 144 -3.17 -5.08 4.29
C GLU A 144 -1.67 -4.95 4.00
N TRP A 145 -1.31 -4.59 2.77
CA TRP A 145 0.08 -4.27 2.44
C TRP A 145 0.62 -3.13 3.31
N LEU A 146 -0.15 -2.05 3.50
CA LEU A 146 0.27 -0.88 4.27
C LEU A 146 0.48 -1.22 5.76
N ARG A 147 -0.38 -2.09 6.35
CA ARG A 147 -0.21 -2.62 7.72
C ARG A 147 1.09 -3.43 7.85
N SER A 148 1.29 -4.38 6.93
CA SER A 148 2.48 -5.23 6.92
C SER A 148 3.75 -4.39 6.79
N GLN A 149 3.78 -3.46 5.86
CA GLN A 149 4.91 -2.59 5.62
C GLN A 149 5.20 -1.64 6.79
N SER A 150 4.15 -1.15 7.46
CA SER A 150 4.29 -0.32 8.67
C SER A 150 4.95 -1.10 9.81
N LEU A 151 4.56 -2.34 10.00
CA LEU A 151 5.14 -3.22 11.03
C LEU A 151 6.60 -3.54 10.72
N GLU A 152 6.91 -3.89 9.48
CA GLU A 152 8.28 -4.20 9.06
C GLU A 152 9.21 -2.99 9.24
N MET A 153 8.77 -1.81 8.81
CA MET A 153 9.53 -0.58 9.00
C MET A 153 9.71 -0.22 10.48
N ALA A 154 8.70 -0.42 11.32
CA ALA A 154 8.81 -0.21 12.76
C ALA A 154 9.87 -1.12 13.38
N GLN A 155 9.83 -2.42 13.08
CA GLN A 155 10.81 -3.39 13.55
C GLN A 155 12.24 -3.06 13.10
N GLN A 156 12.40 -2.58 11.87
CA GLN A 156 13.70 -2.15 11.38
C GLN A 156 14.22 -0.93 12.14
N ARG A 157 13.37 0.07 12.41
CA ARG A 157 13.76 1.26 13.20
C ARG A 157 14.11 0.91 14.64
N GLU A 158 13.42 -0.02 15.25
CA GLU A 158 13.76 -0.53 16.61
C GLU A 158 15.16 -1.16 16.64
N LYS A 159 15.49 -2.00 15.65
CA LYS A 159 16.82 -2.60 15.52
C LYS A 159 17.93 -1.56 15.34
N GLU A 160 17.70 -0.57 14.46
CA GLU A 160 18.64 0.53 14.22
C GLU A 160 18.88 1.34 15.50
N LEU A 161 17.81 1.61 16.27
CA LEU A 161 17.91 2.33 17.55
C LEU A 161 18.70 1.54 18.58
N ASP A 162 18.46 0.22 18.71
CA ASP A 162 19.19 -0.64 19.63
C ASP A 162 20.69 -0.67 19.32
N VAL A 163 21.07 -0.78 18.04
CA VAL A 163 22.47 -0.70 17.60
C VAL A 163 23.07 0.64 17.96
N ALA A 164 22.40 1.74 17.63
CA ALA A 164 22.90 3.09 17.92
C ALA A 164 23.08 3.34 19.43
N GLN A 165 22.16 2.84 20.27
CA GLN A 165 22.26 2.93 21.72
C GLN A 165 23.46 2.15 22.27
N LYS A 166 23.69 0.92 21.78
CA LYS A 166 24.85 0.10 22.18
C LYS A 166 26.17 0.76 21.79
N GLU A 167 26.25 1.34 20.60
CA GLU A 167 27.45 2.08 20.16
C GLU A 167 27.68 3.34 20.99
N ALA A 168 26.65 4.11 21.27
CA ALA A 168 26.74 5.28 22.13
C ALA A 168 27.23 4.92 23.56
N GLN A 169 26.78 3.80 24.12
CA GLN A 169 27.25 3.30 25.42
C GLN A 169 28.72 2.90 25.35
N ARG A 170 29.15 2.19 24.30
CA ARG A 170 30.58 1.82 24.12
C ARG A 170 31.46 3.06 24.05
N CYS A 171 31.07 4.06 23.26
CA CYS A 171 31.83 5.32 23.17
C CYS A 171 31.95 6.02 24.55
N ARG A 172 30.87 6.10 25.33
CA ARG A 172 30.87 6.68 26.67
C ARG A 172 31.85 5.94 27.60
N THR A 173 31.79 4.59 27.58
CA THR A 173 32.69 3.76 28.42
C THR A 173 34.16 3.99 28.05
N GLN A 174 34.48 4.08 26.76
CA GLN A 174 35.86 4.35 26.29
C GLN A 174 36.37 5.74 26.71
N ILE A 175 35.51 6.76 26.67
CA ILE A 175 35.88 8.12 27.09
C ILE A 175 36.13 8.18 28.60
N LEU A 176 35.38 7.41 29.39
CA LEU A 176 35.50 7.39 30.87
C LEU A 176 36.63 6.50 31.38
N GLN A 177 37.26 5.66 30.53
CA GLN A 177 38.43 4.87 30.94
C GLN A 177 39.65 5.79 31.06
N PRO A 178 40.33 5.84 32.23
CA PRO A 178 41.55 6.63 32.38
C PRO A 178 42.62 6.11 31.42
N ARG A 179 43.27 7.02 30.66
CA ARG A 179 44.46 6.66 29.88
C ARG A 179 45.53 6.13 30.83
N PRO A 180 46.12 4.94 30.58
CA PRO A 180 47.25 4.49 31.36
C PRO A 180 48.34 5.57 31.27
N ARG A 181 48.77 6.10 32.44
CA ARG A 181 49.96 6.96 32.52
C ARG A 181 51.18 6.07 32.27
N ASN A 182 51.82 6.20 31.13
CA ASN A 182 53.19 5.70 30.90
C ASN A 182 54.19 6.59 31.64
#